data_bd14eb7fe5cc4936f54dfeffa0486bfa
#
_entry.id   bd14eb7fe5cc4936f54dfeffa0486bfa
#
_cell.length_a   1.000
_cell.length_b   1.000
_cell.length_c   1.000
_cell.angle_alpha   90.00
_cell.angle_beta   90.00
_cell.angle_gamma   90.00
#
_symmetry.space_group_name_H-M   'P 1'
#
loop_
_entity.id
_entity.type
_entity.pdbx_description
1 polymer ?
#
loop_
_entity_poly.entity_id
_entity_poly.type
_entity_poly.pdbx_seq_one_letter_code
_entity_poly.pdbx_strand_id
1 'polypeptide(L)'
;MSGVLLDTNAFIRMVLGTSMRKEARDVIAKAAQADDLWISSVSAWEIGLLATATRTGRLLQITGDPVVWFEAAMSSATAQALPLSTTAALTAARLPEPFHKDPADRLLVSQARVDDLVVVTRDRAILDYAALGHVRAVAC
;
A
#
# COMPACT_ATOMS: atom_id res chain seq x y z
N MET A 1 -1.39 -14.55 12.86
CA MET A 1 -1.60 -13.10 12.71
C MET A 1 -1.33 -12.74 11.27
N SER A 2 -2.19 -11.94 10.69
CA SER A 2 -2.06 -11.61 9.27
C SER A 2 -1.00 -10.54 9.05
N GLY A 3 -0.32 -10.61 7.90
CA GLY A 3 0.59 -9.58 7.45
C GLY A 3 -0.12 -8.30 7.08
N VAL A 4 0.67 -7.28 6.79
CA VAL A 4 0.19 -5.93 6.49
C VAL A 4 0.66 -5.52 5.10
N LEU A 5 -0.27 -4.98 4.32
CA LEU A 5 0.02 -4.32 3.05
C LEU A 5 -0.22 -2.82 3.23
N LEU A 6 0.83 -2.02 3.10
CA LEU A 6 0.69 -0.57 3.10
C LEU A 6 0.19 -0.12 1.73
N ASP A 7 -0.80 0.76 1.68
CA ASP A 7 -1.08 1.41 0.41
C ASP A 7 0.02 2.44 0.09
N THR A 8 0.00 2.98 -1.10
CA THR A 8 1.07 3.85 -1.58
C THR A 8 1.23 5.09 -0.69
N ASN A 9 0.14 5.75 -0.34
CA ASN A 9 0.19 6.93 0.51
C ASN A 9 0.67 6.62 1.93
N ALA A 10 0.23 5.50 2.51
CA ALA A 10 0.67 5.09 3.84
C ALA A 10 2.18 4.83 3.85
N PHE A 11 2.69 4.16 2.82
CA PHE A 11 4.12 3.92 2.69
C PHE A 11 4.92 5.23 2.58
N ILE A 12 4.49 6.14 1.71
CA ILE A 12 5.16 7.43 1.53
C ILE A 12 5.16 8.22 2.84
N ARG A 13 4.03 8.28 3.53
CA ARG A 13 3.93 8.98 4.81
C ARG A 13 4.86 8.41 5.86
N MET A 14 4.95 7.09 5.92
CA MET A 14 5.85 6.42 6.85
C MET A 14 7.31 6.77 6.55
N VAL A 15 7.71 6.70 5.29
CA VAL A 15 9.08 7.01 4.87
C VAL A 15 9.45 8.47 5.13
N LEU A 16 8.49 9.38 4.94
CA LEU A 16 8.69 10.81 5.20
C LEU A 16 8.59 11.19 6.68
N GLY A 17 8.26 10.24 7.55
CA GLY A 17 8.12 10.51 8.98
C GLY A 17 6.86 11.29 9.34
N THR A 18 5.85 11.30 8.47
CA THR A 18 4.57 11.95 8.76
C THR A 18 3.82 11.16 9.83
N SER A 19 3.19 11.88 10.77
CA SER A 19 2.50 11.23 11.88
C SER A 19 1.35 10.34 11.39
N MET A 20 1.16 9.22 12.08
CA MET A 20 0.08 8.27 11.85
C MET A 20 -0.64 7.97 13.16
N ARG A 21 -1.84 7.42 13.07
CA ARG A 21 -2.58 6.95 14.23
C ARG A 21 -1.78 5.85 14.94
N LYS A 22 -1.87 5.83 16.26
CA LYS A 22 -1.16 4.85 17.08
C LYS A 22 -1.48 3.41 16.65
N GLU A 23 -2.76 3.12 16.38
CA GLU A 23 -3.17 1.78 15.95
C GLU A 23 -2.44 1.34 14.68
N ALA A 24 -2.33 2.21 13.70
CA ALA A 24 -1.61 1.93 12.47
C ALA A 24 -0.13 1.69 12.72
N ARG A 25 0.50 2.55 13.53
CA ARG A 25 1.92 2.38 13.88
C ARG A 25 2.19 1.04 14.57
N ASP A 26 1.32 0.64 15.48
CA ASP A 26 1.47 -0.61 16.22
C ASP A 26 1.34 -1.82 15.27
N VAL A 27 0.36 -1.79 14.38
CA VAL A 27 0.14 -2.84 13.39
C VAL A 27 1.33 -2.97 12.44
N ILE A 28 1.84 -1.84 11.95
CA ILE A 28 3.02 -1.81 11.06
C ILE A 28 4.25 -2.35 11.77
N ALA A 29 4.51 -1.91 12.99
CA ALA A 29 5.68 -2.34 13.76
C ALA A 29 5.66 -3.86 14.01
N LYS A 30 4.52 -4.40 14.36
CA LYS A 30 4.37 -5.85 14.55
C LYS A 30 4.64 -6.62 13.26
N ALA A 31 4.08 -6.16 12.16
CA ALA A 31 4.29 -6.80 10.86
C ALA A 31 5.76 -6.75 10.44
N ALA A 32 6.42 -5.61 10.63
CA ALA A 32 7.85 -5.48 10.31
C ALA A 32 8.70 -6.44 11.14
N GLN A 33 8.41 -6.59 12.43
CA GLN A 33 9.13 -7.52 13.30
C GLN A 33 8.95 -8.98 12.89
N ALA A 34 7.82 -9.30 12.29
CA ALA A 34 7.51 -10.65 11.83
C ALA A 34 7.89 -10.90 10.37
N ASP A 35 8.59 -9.98 9.73
CA ASP A 35 8.91 -10.03 8.29
C ASP A 35 7.67 -10.19 7.43
N ASP A 36 6.59 -9.54 7.82
CA ASP A 36 5.28 -9.67 7.18
C ASP A 36 4.67 -8.31 6.85
N LEU A 37 5.54 -7.36 6.55
CA LEU A 37 5.17 -6.03 6.08
C LEU A 37 5.47 -5.94 4.59
N TRP A 38 4.44 -5.61 3.79
CA TRP A 38 4.49 -5.71 2.34
C TRP A 38 4.16 -4.40 1.66
N ILE A 39 4.85 -4.15 0.56
CA ILE A 39 4.58 -3.03 -0.36
C ILE A 39 4.38 -3.64 -1.75
N SER A 40 3.25 -3.33 -2.37
CA SER A 40 2.93 -3.87 -3.69
C SER A 40 3.83 -3.31 -4.78
N SER A 41 4.13 -4.12 -5.80
CA SER A 41 4.73 -3.62 -7.04
C SER A 41 3.88 -2.55 -7.71
N VAL A 42 2.57 -2.55 -7.48
CA VAL A 42 1.66 -1.49 -7.94
C VAL A 42 2.02 -0.16 -7.29
N SER A 43 2.34 -0.17 -6.00
CA SER A 43 2.80 1.04 -5.30
C SER A 43 4.13 1.54 -5.85
N ALA A 44 5.03 0.63 -6.20
CA ALA A 44 6.29 1.01 -6.86
C ALA A 44 6.03 1.76 -8.17
N TRP A 45 5.08 1.29 -8.96
CA TRP A 45 4.68 1.96 -10.20
C TRP A 45 4.11 3.36 -9.93
N GLU A 46 3.22 3.48 -8.95
CA GLU A 46 2.66 4.78 -8.57
C GLU A 46 3.75 5.76 -8.08
N ILE A 47 4.70 5.27 -7.30
CA ILE A 47 5.84 6.08 -6.85
C ILE A 47 6.68 6.54 -8.04
N GLY A 48 6.89 5.67 -9.02
CA GLY A 48 7.58 6.02 -10.25
C GLY A 48 6.86 7.15 -11.01
N LEU A 49 5.54 7.10 -11.07
CA LEU A 49 4.74 8.17 -11.67
C LEU A 49 4.88 9.48 -10.91
N LEU A 50 4.86 9.45 -9.58
CA LEU A 50 5.04 10.64 -8.74
C LEU A 50 6.43 11.23 -8.92
N ALA A 51 7.46 10.39 -9.04
CA ALA A 51 8.83 10.83 -9.23
C ALA A 51 9.04 11.54 -10.57
N THR A 52 8.28 11.17 -11.59
CA THR A 52 8.37 11.78 -12.93
C THR A 52 7.40 12.94 -13.13
N ALA A 53 6.51 13.19 -12.16
CA ALA A 53 5.55 14.27 -12.26
C ALA A 53 6.26 15.64 -12.17
N THR A 54 5.92 16.54 -13.08
CA THR A 54 6.48 17.90 -13.10
C THR A 54 5.59 18.91 -12.39
N ARG A 55 4.40 18.49 -11.95
CA ARG A 55 3.43 19.38 -11.32
C ARG A 55 3.84 19.70 -9.89
N THR A 56 3.57 20.93 -9.47
CA THR A 56 3.69 21.34 -8.08
C THR A 56 2.65 20.63 -7.22
N GLY A 57 2.92 20.52 -5.92
CA GLY A 57 1.97 19.91 -4.96
C GLY A 57 2.03 18.40 -4.86
N ARG A 58 2.92 17.74 -5.57
CA ARG A 58 3.10 16.30 -5.40
C ARG A 58 3.58 15.98 -3.99
N LEU A 59 3.15 14.83 -3.48
CA LEU A 59 3.46 14.41 -2.11
C LEU A 59 4.92 14.04 -1.93
N LEU A 60 5.58 13.55 -2.98
CA LEU A 60 6.90 12.97 -2.91
C LEU A 60 7.85 13.63 -3.90
N GLN A 61 9.02 14.02 -3.41
CA GLN A 61 10.13 14.43 -4.27
C GLN A 61 11.27 13.43 -4.11
N ILE A 62 11.71 12.89 -5.23
CA ILE A 62 12.80 11.93 -5.27
C ILE A 62 13.97 12.59 -5.98
N THR A 63 15.14 12.61 -5.31
CA THR A 63 16.38 13.05 -5.91
C THR A 63 17.13 11.82 -6.40
N GLY A 64 17.50 11.80 -7.68
CA GLY A 64 18.22 10.69 -8.27
C GLY A 64 17.31 9.60 -8.80
N ASP A 65 17.80 8.37 -8.82
CA ASP A 65 17.13 7.22 -9.39
C ASP A 65 16.00 6.72 -8.48
N PRO A 66 14.74 6.69 -8.97
CA PRO A 66 13.63 6.17 -8.17
C PRO A 66 13.81 4.72 -7.71
N VAL A 67 14.49 3.88 -8.49
CA VAL A 67 14.74 2.50 -8.10
C VAL A 67 15.62 2.44 -6.86
N VAL A 68 16.68 3.22 -6.84
CA VAL A 68 17.59 3.29 -5.69
C VAL A 68 16.86 3.84 -4.48
N TRP A 69 16.07 4.89 -4.66
CA TRP A 69 15.27 5.47 -3.58
C TRP A 69 14.30 4.45 -2.99
N PHE A 70 13.59 3.74 -3.86
CA PHE A 70 12.58 2.76 -3.42
C PHE A 70 13.23 1.62 -2.65
N GLU A 71 14.34 1.08 -3.13
CA GLU A 71 15.05 0.00 -2.44
C GLU A 71 15.54 0.42 -1.06
N ALA A 72 16.07 1.64 -0.96
CA ALA A 72 16.51 2.19 0.33
C ALA A 72 15.31 2.38 1.29
N ALA A 73 14.18 2.86 0.79
CA ALA A 73 12.98 3.03 1.58
C ALA A 73 12.45 1.68 2.08
N MET A 74 12.43 0.67 1.23
CA MET A 74 12.02 -0.67 1.60
C MET A 74 12.90 -1.27 2.70
N SER A 75 14.20 -1.12 2.56
CA SER A 75 15.17 -1.60 3.55
C SER A 75 14.99 -0.88 4.88
N SER A 76 14.84 0.43 4.86
CA SER A 76 14.62 1.25 6.05
C SER A 76 13.33 0.87 6.78
N ALA A 77 12.30 0.51 6.04
CA ALA A 77 11.00 0.11 6.60
C ALA A 77 10.96 -1.35 7.05
N THR A 78 11.98 -2.14 6.75
CA THR A 78 11.95 -3.60 6.93
C THR A 78 10.74 -4.22 6.20
N ALA A 79 10.48 -3.73 5.01
CA ALA A 79 9.36 -4.17 4.18
C ALA A 79 9.82 -5.06 3.04
N GLN A 80 8.91 -5.88 2.55
CA GLN A 80 9.15 -6.77 1.44
C GLN A 80 8.26 -6.39 0.25
N ALA A 81 8.78 -6.58 -0.95
CA ALA A 81 8.01 -6.34 -2.18
C ALA A 81 6.99 -7.46 -2.38
N LEU A 82 5.76 -7.09 -2.70
CA LEU A 82 4.69 -8.04 -3.05
C LEU A 82 4.43 -7.94 -4.54
N PRO A 83 4.94 -8.90 -5.34
CA PRO A 83 4.67 -8.90 -6.77
C PRO A 83 3.19 -9.08 -7.06
N LEU A 84 2.68 -8.40 -8.09
CA LEU A 84 1.31 -8.59 -8.53
C LEU A 84 1.19 -9.95 -9.25
N SER A 85 0.50 -10.89 -8.63
CA SER A 85 0.27 -12.20 -9.23
C SER A 85 -0.82 -12.14 -10.31
N THR A 86 -0.80 -13.12 -11.21
CA THR A 86 -1.86 -13.28 -12.20
C THR A 86 -3.22 -13.45 -11.53
N THR A 87 -3.27 -14.25 -10.46
CA THR A 87 -4.52 -14.45 -9.69
C THR A 87 -5.06 -13.14 -9.14
N ALA A 88 -4.21 -12.34 -8.51
CA ALA A 88 -4.64 -11.05 -7.98
C ALA A 88 -5.09 -10.09 -9.08
N ALA A 89 -4.39 -10.06 -10.20
CA ALA A 89 -4.76 -9.22 -11.34
C ALA A 89 -6.14 -9.59 -11.89
N LEU A 90 -6.39 -10.87 -12.11
CA LEU A 90 -7.69 -11.34 -12.61
C LEU A 90 -8.81 -11.10 -11.59
N THR A 91 -8.54 -11.36 -10.33
CA THR A 91 -9.50 -11.16 -9.24
C THR A 91 -9.86 -9.68 -9.07
N ALA A 92 -8.92 -8.77 -9.31
CA ALA A 92 -9.17 -7.34 -9.21
C ALA A 92 -10.30 -6.88 -10.15
N ALA A 93 -10.43 -7.51 -11.31
CA ALA A 93 -11.50 -7.21 -12.26
C ALA A 93 -12.88 -7.64 -11.74
N ARG A 94 -12.93 -8.54 -10.76
CA ARG A 94 -14.16 -9.18 -10.28
C ARG A 94 -14.42 -8.96 -8.78
N LEU A 95 -13.88 -7.91 -8.22
CA LEU A 95 -14.13 -7.61 -6.80
C LEU A 95 -15.64 -7.44 -6.55
N PRO A 96 -16.13 -7.89 -5.38
CA PRO A 96 -17.54 -7.67 -5.03
C PRO A 96 -17.92 -6.20 -5.14
N GLU A 97 -19.09 -5.94 -5.71
CA GLU A 97 -19.62 -4.57 -5.79
C GLU A 97 -20.24 -4.16 -4.44
N PRO A 98 -20.28 -2.88 -4.09
CA PRO A 98 -19.73 -1.76 -4.85
C PRO A 98 -18.28 -1.45 -4.45
N PHE A 99 -17.44 -1.18 -5.43
CA PHE A 99 -16.12 -0.61 -5.20
C PHE A 99 -15.76 0.30 -6.37
N HIS A 100 -14.99 1.38 -6.12
CA HIS A 100 -14.68 2.34 -7.15
C HIS A 100 -13.75 1.74 -8.23
N LYS A 101 -13.61 2.48 -9.35
CA LYS A 101 -12.94 1.94 -10.54
C LYS A 101 -11.45 2.26 -10.63
N ASP A 102 -10.87 2.90 -9.64
CA ASP A 102 -9.44 3.21 -9.65
C ASP A 102 -8.63 1.92 -9.77
N PRO A 103 -7.87 1.71 -10.87
CA PRO A 103 -7.21 0.44 -11.09
C PRO A 103 -6.17 0.09 -10.02
N ALA A 104 -5.40 1.08 -9.57
CA ALA A 104 -4.37 0.84 -8.56
C ALA A 104 -4.98 0.36 -7.25
N ASP A 105 -6.05 1.01 -6.79
CA ASP A 105 -6.73 0.60 -5.56
C ASP A 105 -7.37 -0.77 -5.68
N ARG A 106 -7.95 -1.08 -6.84
CA ARG A 106 -8.53 -2.40 -7.08
C ARG A 106 -7.46 -3.49 -7.02
N LEU A 107 -6.29 -3.25 -7.60
CA LEU A 107 -5.17 -4.20 -7.56
C LEU A 107 -4.65 -4.40 -6.14
N LEU A 108 -4.48 -3.31 -5.37
CA LEU A 108 -4.04 -3.40 -3.98
C LEU A 108 -5.03 -4.18 -3.12
N VAL A 109 -6.31 -3.88 -3.22
CA VAL A 109 -7.36 -4.58 -2.47
C VAL A 109 -7.39 -6.06 -2.86
N SER A 110 -7.28 -6.36 -4.14
CA SER A 110 -7.24 -7.74 -4.62
C SER A 110 -6.06 -8.51 -4.05
N GLN A 111 -4.86 -7.91 -4.02
CA GLN A 111 -3.70 -8.54 -3.40
C GLN A 111 -3.93 -8.83 -1.92
N ALA A 112 -4.51 -7.88 -1.19
CA ALA A 112 -4.81 -8.08 0.22
C ALA A 112 -5.79 -9.24 0.43
N ARG A 113 -6.78 -9.37 -0.43
CA ARG A 113 -7.75 -10.46 -0.34
C ARG A 113 -7.12 -11.82 -0.68
N VAL A 114 -6.33 -11.88 -1.75
CA VAL A 114 -5.70 -13.13 -2.20
C VAL A 114 -4.67 -13.62 -1.20
N ASP A 115 -3.87 -12.72 -0.64
CA ASP A 115 -2.78 -13.06 0.28
C ASP A 115 -3.15 -12.90 1.77
N ASP A 116 -4.40 -12.61 2.05
CA ASP A 116 -4.93 -12.47 3.41
C ASP A 116 -4.16 -11.45 4.24
N LEU A 117 -4.03 -10.24 3.69
CA LEU A 117 -3.31 -9.15 4.33
C LEU A 117 -4.27 -8.06 4.82
N VAL A 118 -3.84 -7.33 5.84
CA VAL A 118 -4.55 -6.15 6.33
C VAL A 118 -3.99 -4.93 5.63
N VAL A 119 -4.85 -4.12 5.01
CA VAL A 119 -4.42 -2.89 4.33
C VAL A 119 -4.35 -1.76 5.34
N VAL A 120 -3.22 -1.06 5.39
CA VAL A 120 -3.11 0.20 6.14
C VAL A 120 -3.26 1.34 5.15
N THR A 121 -4.27 2.20 5.36
CA THR A 121 -4.65 3.19 4.36
C THR A 121 -5.33 4.40 5.00
N ARG A 122 -5.31 5.53 4.31
CA ARG A 122 -6.16 6.69 4.59
C ARG A 122 -7.29 6.84 3.58
N ASP A 123 -7.31 5.99 2.56
CA ASP A 123 -8.28 6.08 1.48
C ASP A 123 -9.67 5.69 1.97
N ARG A 124 -10.63 6.63 1.85
CA ARG A 124 -11.98 6.42 2.33
C ARG A 124 -12.68 5.30 1.59
N ALA A 125 -12.46 5.17 0.28
CA ALA A 125 -13.11 4.11 -0.49
C ALA A 125 -12.67 2.73 -0.03
N ILE A 126 -11.39 2.55 0.31
CA ILE A 126 -10.90 1.27 0.83
C ILE A 126 -11.45 1.02 2.25
N LEU A 127 -11.46 2.05 3.09
CA LEU A 127 -12.01 1.91 4.44
C LEU A 127 -13.50 1.58 4.41
N ASP A 128 -14.27 2.21 3.52
CA ASP A 128 -15.70 1.90 3.36
C ASP A 128 -15.90 0.48 2.83
N TYR A 129 -15.05 0.03 1.93
CA TYR A 129 -15.08 -1.33 1.41
C TYR A 129 -14.78 -2.36 2.51
N ALA A 130 -13.86 -2.03 3.41
CA ALA A 130 -13.57 -2.84 4.59
C ALA A 130 -14.78 -2.91 5.53
N ALA A 131 -15.49 -1.80 5.69
CA ALA A 131 -16.71 -1.76 6.51
C ALA A 131 -17.81 -2.70 5.97
N LEU A 132 -17.80 -2.95 4.66
CA LEU A 132 -18.70 -3.93 4.04
C LEU A 132 -18.23 -5.37 4.22
N GLY A 133 -17.05 -5.60 4.79
CA GLY A 133 -16.53 -6.93 5.03
C GLY A 133 -15.73 -7.53 3.88
N HIS A 134 -15.42 -6.77 2.84
CA HIS A 134 -14.76 -7.29 1.64
C HIS A 134 -13.23 -7.29 1.71
N VAL A 135 -12.65 -6.53 2.61
CA VAL A 135 -11.21 -6.48 2.87
C VAL A 135 -11.02 -6.08 4.33
N ARG A 136 -9.88 -6.41 4.90
CA ARG A 136 -9.53 -5.91 6.23
C ARG A 136 -8.63 -4.68 6.09
N ALA A 137 -8.93 -3.62 6.81
CA ALA A 137 -8.17 -2.38 6.72
C ALA A 137 -8.07 -1.69 8.08
N VAL A 138 -6.98 -0.96 8.26
CA VAL A 138 -6.71 -0.12 9.42
C VAL A 138 -6.44 1.30 8.92
N ALA A 139 -7.12 2.27 9.50
CA ALA A 139 -6.92 3.67 9.15
C ALA A 139 -5.61 4.20 9.75
N CYS A 140 -4.88 4.98 8.97
CA CYS A 140 -3.63 5.60 9.44
C CYS A 140 -3.64 7.13 9.43
#